data_cb3e2d1bb974723009ba8400c7c07d1a
#
_entry.id   cb3e2d1bb974723009ba8400c7c07d1a
#
_cell.length_a   1.000
_cell.length_b   1.000
_cell.length_c   1.000
_cell.angle_alpha   90.00
_cell.angle_beta   90.00
_cell.angle_gamma   90.00
#
_symmetry.space_group_name_H-M   'P 1'
#
loop_
_entity.id
_entity.type
_entity.pdbx_description
1 polymer ?
#
loop_
_entity_poly.entity_id
_entity_poly.type
_entity_poly.pdbx_seq_one_letter_code
_entity_poly.pdbx_strand_id
1 'polypeptide(L)'
;MILDTSVAAAAATVWHRMGDCGYLDDQGRLWFCGRAAERVETKSRTLYSEQVEPIFNDHPEVIRTALIGHGKYPNQRAALVIEPVDPSVVNNSSKCRALGRLLRTQTRTHPLAGRINLFYFHPGFPVDVRHNAKIHRLTLTAWAETKGVGFEVDPKR
;
A
#
# COMPACT_ATOMS: atom_id res chain seq x y z
N MET A 1 -18.56 8.72 -0.21
CA MET A 1 -18.93 8.20 -1.55
C MET A 1 -17.70 8.28 -2.43
N ILE A 2 -17.11 7.13 -2.78
CA ILE A 2 -15.93 7.08 -3.67
C ILE A 2 -16.45 7.28 -5.08
N LEU A 3 -16.03 8.38 -5.72
CA LEU A 3 -16.39 8.65 -7.11
C LEU A 3 -15.59 7.73 -8.02
N ASP A 4 -16.23 6.69 -8.53
CA ASP A 4 -15.77 6.04 -9.75
C ASP A 4 -16.05 7.02 -10.89
N THR A 5 -15.00 7.52 -11.55
CA THR A 5 -15.12 8.50 -12.65
C THR A 5 -15.67 7.87 -13.93
N SER A 6 -16.66 7.01 -13.84
CA SER A 6 -17.46 6.56 -14.98
C SER A 6 -18.62 7.49 -15.22
N VAL A 7 -18.38 8.73 -15.65
CA VAL A 7 -19.45 9.65 -16.06
C VAL A 7 -19.79 9.44 -17.54
N ALA A 8 -21.06 9.13 -17.80
CA ALA A 8 -21.60 9.00 -19.14
C ALA A 8 -21.50 10.34 -19.91
N ALA A 9 -21.10 10.27 -21.18
CA ALA A 9 -20.89 11.38 -22.07
C ALA A 9 -22.20 12.12 -22.40
N ALA A 10 -22.24 13.41 -22.11
CA ALA A 10 -23.07 14.35 -22.87
C ALA A 10 -22.27 14.83 -24.11
N ALA A 11 -22.97 15.06 -25.21
CA ALA A 11 -22.40 15.30 -26.54
C ALA A 11 -21.22 16.26 -26.56
N ALA A 12 -20.15 15.90 -27.28
CA ALA A 12 -18.96 16.67 -27.62
C ALA A 12 -17.87 16.86 -26.55
N THR A 13 -17.96 16.29 -25.33
CA THR A 13 -16.85 16.33 -24.37
C THR A 13 -16.22 14.96 -24.26
N VAL A 14 -14.96 14.83 -24.66
CA VAL A 14 -14.20 13.57 -24.48
C VAL A 14 -13.67 13.52 -23.05
N TRP A 15 -14.18 12.59 -22.25
CA TRP A 15 -13.68 12.32 -20.91
C TRP A 15 -12.60 11.23 -20.96
N HIS A 16 -11.40 11.55 -20.50
CA HIS A 16 -10.32 10.58 -20.38
C HIS A 16 -10.31 9.96 -18.97
N ARG A 17 -10.58 8.65 -18.88
CA ARG A 17 -10.54 7.91 -17.61
C ARG A 17 -9.11 7.62 -17.23
N MET A 18 -8.60 8.28 -16.20
CA MET A 18 -7.18 8.15 -15.76
C MET A 18 -6.94 6.96 -14.82
N GLY A 19 -7.99 6.32 -14.32
CA GLY A 19 -7.88 5.18 -13.41
C GLY A 19 -7.46 5.55 -11.99
N ASP A 20 -7.74 6.78 -11.57
CA ASP A 20 -7.48 7.27 -10.23
C ASP A 20 -8.71 7.10 -9.34
N CYS A 21 -8.49 6.96 -8.02
CA CYS A 21 -9.50 6.96 -6.99
C CYS A 21 -9.36 8.17 -6.08
N GLY A 22 -10.49 8.73 -5.68
CA GLY A 22 -10.53 9.86 -4.75
C GLY A 22 -11.93 10.05 -4.19
N TYR A 23 -12.10 11.02 -3.31
CA TYR A 23 -13.39 11.45 -2.79
C TYR A 23 -13.43 12.96 -2.61
N LEU A 24 -14.62 13.52 -2.59
CA LEU A 24 -14.85 14.90 -2.22
C LEU A 24 -15.26 14.95 -0.75
N ASP A 25 -14.66 15.87 0.02
CA ASP A 25 -15.13 16.16 1.38
C ASP A 25 -16.33 17.12 1.40
N ASP A 26 -16.84 17.41 2.60
CA ASP A 26 -18.00 18.30 2.79
C ASP A 26 -17.73 19.75 2.35
N GLN A 27 -16.48 20.11 2.12
CA GLN A 27 -16.07 21.42 1.60
C GLN A 27 -15.82 21.41 0.08
N GLY A 28 -16.08 20.29 -0.59
CA GLY A 28 -15.86 20.12 -2.02
C GLY A 28 -14.40 19.95 -2.44
N ARG A 29 -13.47 19.67 -1.50
CA ARG A 29 -12.07 19.42 -1.80
C ARG A 29 -11.89 17.98 -2.26
N LEU A 30 -11.15 17.79 -3.36
CA LEU A 30 -10.81 16.47 -3.87
C LEU A 30 -9.62 15.89 -3.10
N TRP A 31 -9.83 14.70 -2.53
CA TRP A 31 -8.80 13.89 -1.88
C TRP A 31 -8.43 12.71 -2.77
N PHE A 32 -7.20 12.71 -3.26
CA PHE A 32 -6.65 11.61 -4.05
C PHE A 32 -6.29 10.44 -3.14
N CYS A 33 -6.72 9.22 -3.52
CA CYS A 33 -6.49 8.00 -2.74
C CYS A 33 -5.48 7.05 -3.38
N GLY A 34 -5.17 7.23 -4.66
CA GLY A 34 -4.25 6.36 -5.41
C GLY A 34 -4.90 5.78 -6.67
N ARG A 35 -4.20 4.86 -7.32
CA ARG A 35 -4.69 4.20 -8.54
C ARG A 35 -5.72 3.12 -8.23
N ALA A 36 -6.79 3.07 -9.02
CA ALA A 36 -7.84 2.05 -8.89
C ALA A 36 -7.30 0.61 -9.05
N ALA A 37 -6.30 0.42 -9.91
CA ALA A 37 -5.67 -0.87 -10.12
C ALA A 37 -4.79 -1.33 -8.96
N GLU A 38 -4.39 -0.42 -8.07
CA GLU A 38 -3.47 -0.69 -6.94
C GLU A 38 -4.20 -0.78 -5.60
N ARG A 39 -5.53 -0.58 -5.59
CA ARG A 39 -6.32 -0.71 -4.37
C ARG A 39 -6.35 -2.15 -3.88
N VAL A 40 -6.41 -2.32 -2.57
CA VAL A 40 -6.50 -3.64 -1.94
C VAL A 40 -7.90 -3.87 -1.40
N GLU A 41 -8.57 -4.87 -1.97
CA GLU A 41 -9.93 -5.26 -1.57
C GLU A 41 -9.86 -6.38 -0.53
N THR A 42 -10.11 -6.02 0.72
CA THR A 42 -10.22 -7.00 1.81
C THR A 42 -11.67 -7.38 2.05
N LYS A 43 -11.92 -8.42 2.85
CA LYS A 43 -13.30 -8.82 3.24
C LYS A 43 -14.08 -7.71 3.95
N SER A 44 -13.40 -6.76 4.59
CA SER A 44 -14.05 -5.76 5.44
C SER A 44 -14.03 -4.35 4.86
N ARG A 45 -13.10 -4.04 3.96
CA ARG A 45 -12.92 -2.71 3.38
C ARG A 45 -11.96 -2.70 2.21
N THR A 46 -12.04 -1.63 1.43
CA THR A 46 -11.03 -1.26 0.44
C THR A 46 -9.96 -0.39 1.11
N LEU A 47 -8.69 -0.65 0.82
CA LEU A 47 -7.54 0.15 1.25
C LEU A 47 -6.85 0.75 0.03
N TYR A 48 -6.36 1.98 0.20
CA TYR A 48 -5.69 2.73 -0.85
C TYR A 48 -4.28 3.13 -0.42
N SER A 49 -3.36 3.16 -1.39
CA SER A 49 -1.94 3.44 -1.15
C SER A 49 -1.71 4.77 -0.45
N GLU A 50 -2.30 5.85 -0.97
CA GLU A 50 -2.10 7.21 -0.44
C GLU A 50 -2.70 7.42 0.96
N GLN A 51 -3.60 6.54 1.39
CA GLN A 51 -4.19 6.61 2.73
C GLN A 51 -3.41 5.77 3.76
N VAL A 52 -2.67 4.76 3.31
CA VAL A 52 -2.02 3.79 4.19
C VAL A 52 -0.51 3.98 4.27
N GLU A 53 0.16 4.14 3.14
CA GLU A 53 1.62 4.18 3.06
C GLU A 53 2.26 5.33 3.86
N PRO A 54 1.74 6.56 3.86
CA PRO A 54 2.31 7.65 4.64
C PRO A 54 2.41 7.37 6.13
N ILE A 55 1.47 6.57 6.68
CA ILE A 55 1.43 6.20 8.11
C ILE A 55 2.67 5.39 8.52
N PHE A 56 3.15 4.54 7.60
CA PHE A 56 4.32 3.69 7.83
C PHE A 56 5.63 4.35 7.38
N ASN A 57 5.57 5.23 6.38
CA ASN A 57 6.72 5.98 5.88
C ASN A 57 7.28 6.99 6.89
N ASP A 58 6.49 7.36 7.91
CA ASP A 58 6.93 8.22 9.02
C ASP A 58 7.94 7.54 9.98
N HIS A 59 8.15 6.23 9.84
CA HIS A 59 9.10 5.50 10.68
C HIS A 59 10.55 5.72 10.21
N PRO A 60 11.50 6.07 11.12
CA PRO A 60 12.88 6.44 10.74
C PRO A 60 13.70 5.33 10.09
N GLU A 61 13.32 4.06 10.30
CA GLU A 61 13.99 2.91 9.67
C GLU A 61 13.39 2.52 8.30
N VAL A 62 12.44 3.30 7.79
CA VAL A 62 11.74 3.03 6.52
C VAL A 62 12.07 4.12 5.50
N ILE A 63 12.54 3.72 4.31
CA ILE A 63 12.68 4.64 3.18
C ILE A 63 11.30 4.90 2.57
N ARG A 64 10.57 3.83 2.29
CA ARG A 64 9.21 3.85 1.73
C ARG A 64 8.52 2.50 1.88
N THR A 65 7.21 2.53 1.74
CA THR A 65 6.38 1.33 1.77
C THR A 65 5.51 1.24 0.52
N ALA A 66 5.03 0.03 0.24
CA ALA A 66 4.03 -0.22 -0.80
C ALA A 66 2.93 -1.12 -0.24
N LEU A 67 1.70 -0.63 -0.28
CA LEU A 67 0.52 -1.42 0.05
C LEU A 67 0.24 -2.42 -1.07
N ILE A 68 0.14 -3.69 -0.73
CA ILE A 68 -0.18 -4.77 -1.67
C ILE A 68 -1.32 -5.65 -1.15
N GLY A 69 -2.05 -6.24 -2.07
CA GLY A 69 -3.06 -7.25 -1.78
C GLY A 69 -2.50 -8.64 -2.00
N HIS A 70 -2.29 -9.40 -0.91
CA HIS A 70 -1.88 -10.80 -0.98
C HIS A 70 -3.09 -11.72 -1.14
N GLY A 71 -3.05 -12.63 -2.13
CA GLY A 71 -4.13 -13.56 -2.43
C GLY A 71 -5.13 -13.06 -3.47
N LYS A 72 -6.26 -13.76 -3.59
CA LYS A 72 -7.22 -13.54 -4.68
C LYS A 72 -8.12 -12.32 -4.44
N TYR A 73 -8.18 -11.44 -5.43
CA TYR A 73 -9.20 -10.39 -5.51
C TYR A 73 -10.62 -10.99 -5.58
N PRO A 74 -11.65 -10.41 -4.93
CA PRO A 74 -11.62 -9.21 -4.07
C PRO A 74 -11.37 -9.50 -2.57
N ASN A 75 -11.02 -10.69 -2.17
CA ASN A 75 -10.83 -11.09 -0.77
C ASN A 75 -9.34 -11.19 -0.40
N GLN A 76 -8.60 -10.13 -0.70
CA GLN A 76 -7.18 -10.06 -0.44
C GLN A 76 -6.88 -9.84 1.05
N ARG A 77 -5.70 -10.26 1.49
CA ARG A 77 -5.10 -9.84 2.74
C ARG A 77 -4.21 -8.64 2.48
N ALA A 78 -4.45 -7.55 3.20
CA ALA A 78 -3.58 -6.38 3.12
C ALA A 78 -2.19 -6.71 3.70
N ALA A 79 -1.16 -6.37 2.94
CA ALA A 79 0.23 -6.51 3.33
C ALA A 79 1.02 -5.27 2.91
N LEU A 80 2.18 -5.07 3.55
CA LEU A 80 3.11 -4.02 3.17
C LEU A 80 4.43 -4.62 2.73
N VAL A 81 4.92 -4.14 1.58
CA VAL A 81 6.33 -4.28 1.23
C VAL A 81 7.06 -3.06 1.78
N ILE A 82 8.18 -3.28 2.44
CA ILE A 82 8.99 -2.26 3.12
C ILE A 82 10.36 -2.22 2.45
N GLU A 83 10.81 -1.02 2.10
CA GLU A 83 12.20 -0.74 1.76
C GLU A 83 12.86 -0.14 3.00
N PRO A 84 13.70 -0.90 3.72
CA PRO A 84 14.33 -0.42 4.94
C PRO A 84 15.52 0.50 4.63
N VAL A 85 15.83 1.42 5.55
CA VAL A 85 17.02 2.29 5.48
C VAL A 85 18.31 1.47 5.53
N ASP A 86 18.37 0.45 6.41
CA ASP A 86 19.47 -0.51 6.43
C ASP A 86 19.14 -1.72 5.52
N PRO A 87 19.74 -1.83 4.33
CA PRO A 87 19.45 -2.95 3.42
C PRO A 87 19.88 -4.31 3.99
N SER A 88 20.71 -4.36 5.03
CA SER A 88 21.08 -5.63 5.70
C SER A 88 19.89 -6.29 6.41
N VAL A 89 18.84 -5.54 6.71
CA VAL A 89 17.59 -6.03 7.30
C VAL A 89 16.99 -7.14 6.45
N VAL A 90 16.98 -6.98 5.13
CA VAL A 90 16.32 -7.89 4.19
C VAL A 90 16.84 -9.32 4.27
N ASN A 91 18.13 -9.48 4.56
CA ASN A 91 18.77 -10.79 4.66
C ASN A 91 18.79 -11.36 6.10
N ASN A 92 18.11 -10.70 7.04
CA ASN A 92 18.09 -11.08 8.44
C ASN A 92 16.67 -11.19 8.98
N SER A 93 16.16 -12.41 9.10
CA SER A 93 14.80 -12.68 9.56
C SER A 93 14.49 -12.10 10.95
N SER A 94 15.47 -12.04 11.85
CA SER A 94 15.28 -11.44 13.17
C SER A 94 15.11 -9.93 13.09
N LYS A 95 15.91 -9.23 12.27
CA LYS A 95 15.76 -7.80 12.01
C LYS A 95 14.43 -7.49 11.31
N CYS A 96 14.04 -8.28 10.30
CA CYS A 96 12.73 -8.16 9.64
C CYS A 96 11.58 -8.24 10.66
N ARG A 97 11.60 -9.24 11.53
CA ARG A 97 10.57 -9.40 12.58
C ARG A 97 10.60 -8.27 13.59
N ALA A 98 11.77 -7.77 13.98
CA ALA A 98 11.91 -6.65 14.91
C ALA A 98 11.29 -5.37 14.31
N LEU A 99 11.68 -4.99 13.09
CA LEU A 99 11.11 -3.82 12.41
C LEU A 99 9.61 -3.98 12.17
N GLY A 100 9.15 -5.15 11.74
CA GLY A 100 7.72 -5.43 11.59
C GLY A 100 6.92 -5.23 12.89
N ARG A 101 7.48 -5.63 14.05
CA ARG A 101 6.85 -5.39 15.37
C ARG A 101 6.79 -3.91 15.71
N LEU A 102 7.84 -3.15 15.45
CA LEU A 102 7.86 -1.70 15.67
C LEU A 102 6.76 -1.02 14.86
N LEU A 103 6.70 -1.29 13.55
CA LEU A 103 5.67 -0.75 12.66
C LEU A 103 4.26 -1.15 13.10
N ARG A 104 4.08 -2.41 13.49
CA ARG A 104 2.79 -2.89 14.00
C ARG A 104 2.37 -2.22 15.30
N THR A 105 3.32 -1.96 16.20
CA THR A 105 3.06 -1.26 17.46
C THR A 105 2.68 0.19 17.23
N GLN A 106 3.41 0.89 16.37
CA GLN A 106 3.13 2.28 15.99
C GLN A 106 1.73 2.46 15.42
N THR A 107 1.30 1.51 14.60
CA THR A 107 0.03 1.63 13.86
C THR A 107 -1.17 0.94 14.54
N ARG A 108 -0.97 0.30 15.70
CA ARG A 108 -1.97 -0.58 16.34
C ARG A 108 -3.36 0.03 16.51
N THR A 109 -3.43 1.29 16.85
CA THR A 109 -4.70 2.02 17.09
C THR A 109 -5.21 2.75 15.85
N HIS A 110 -4.43 2.75 14.76
CA HIS A 110 -4.82 3.48 13.56
C HIS A 110 -5.97 2.77 12.81
N PRO A 111 -7.06 3.47 12.46
CA PRO A 111 -8.27 2.84 11.89
C PRO A 111 -8.04 2.11 10.56
N LEU A 112 -7.10 2.57 9.73
CA LEU A 112 -6.78 1.93 8.45
C LEU A 112 -5.61 0.95 8.56
N ALA A 113 -4.50 1.39 9.17
CA ALA A 113 -3.24 0.64 9.24
C ALA A 113 -3.22 -0.42 10.35
N GLY A 114 -4.02 -0.26 11.39
CA GLY A 114 -3.98 -1.08 12.60
C GLY A 114 -4.36 -2.56 12.42
N ARG A 115 -4.79 -2.99 11.24
CA ARG A 115 -5.06 -4.41 10.92
C ARG A 115 -4.00 -5.03 10.01
N ILE A 116 -3.05 -4.23 9.52
CA ILE A 116 -1.98 -4.73 8.67
C ILE A 116 -0.92 -5.36 9.57
N ASN A 117 -0.68 -6.65 9.39
CA ASN A 117 0.25 -7.44 10.20
C ASN A 117 1.12 -8.38 9.35
N LEU A 118 1.04 -8.29 8.03
CA LEU A 118 1.87 -9.04 7.09
C LEU A 118 2.83 -8.06 6.41
N PHE A 119 4.13 -8.29 6.60
CA PHE A 119 5.21 -7.44 6.09
C PHE A 119 6.17 -8.24 5.24
N TYR A 120 6.59 -7.64 4.13
CA TYR A 120 7.67 -8.11 3.27
C TYR A 120 8.78 -7.07 3.26
N PHE A 121 10.01 -7.48 3.09
CA PHE A 121 11.17 -6.58 3.06
C PHE A 121 11.90 -6.72 1.74
N HIS A 122 12.06 -5.61 1.02
CA HIS A 122 12.67 -5.57 -0.31
C HIS A 122 13.88 -4.64 -0.32
N PRO A 123 15.02 -5.03 -0.93
CA PRO A 123 16.27 -4.26 -0.84
C PRO A 123 16.26 -2.94 -1.62
N GLY A 124 15.35 -2.78 -2.55
CA GLY A 124 15.19 -1.56 -3.36
C GLY A 124 13.99 -1.69 -4.29
N PHE A 125 13.04 -0.75 -4.20
CA PHE A 125 11.80 -0.85 -4.96
C PHE A 125 12.02 -0.66 -6.48
N PRO A 126 11.30 -1.44 -7.32
CA PRO A 126 11.21 -1.14 -8.73
C PRO A 126 10.45 0.17 -8.93
N VAL A 127 11.12 1.17 -9.49
CA VAL A 127 10.58 2.51 -9.75
C VAL A 127 10.73 2.88 -11.21
N ASP A 128 9.81 3.70 -11.73
CA ASP A 128 9.97 4.30 -13.04
C ASP A 128 11.05 5.39 -12.99
N VAL A 129 12.18 5.14 -13.66
CA VAL A 129 13.33 6.07 -13.73
C VAL A 129 12.98 7.39 -14.41
N ARG A 130 11.96 7.44 -15.27
CA ARG A 130 11.55 8.66 -15.98
C ARG A 130 10.66 9.57 -15.16
N HIS A 131 9.93 9.01 -14.20
CA HIS A 131 8.94 9.70 -13.38
C HIS A 131 9.29 9.67 -11.90
N ASN A 132 10.53 9.76 -11.60
CA ASN A 132 11.16 9.93 -10.29
C ASN A 132 10.32 9.39 -9.13
N ALA A 133 10.44 8.07 -8.92
CA ALA A 133 9.88 7.36 -7.76
C ALA A 133 8.45 6.79 -7.87
N LYS A 134 7.83 6.70 -9.05
CA LYS A 134 6.58 5.94 -9.14
C LYS A 134 6.85 4.47 -8.86
N ILE A 135 6.34 3.99 -7.74
CA ILE A 135 6.49 2.60 -7.31
C ILE A 135 5.66 1.68 -8.22
N HIS A 136 6.28 0.62 -8.74
CA HIS A 136 5.57 -0.43 -9.47
C HIS A 136 4.94 -1.45 -8.52
N ARG A 137 3.81 -1.09 -7.87
CA ARG A 137 3.17 -1.90 -6.84
C ARG A 137 2.71 -3.27 -7.32
N LEU A 138 2.22 -3.38 -8.55
CA LEU A 138 1.83 -4.67 -9.14
C LEU A 138 3.02 -5.60 -9.30
N THR A 139 4.20 -5.07 -9.63
CA THR A 139 5.44 -5.85 -9.67
C THR A 139 5.85 -6.34 -8.29
N LEU A 140 5.70 -5.49 -7.26
CA LEU A 140 5.96 -5.87 -5.87
C LEU A 140 4.96 -6.92 -5.37
N THR A 141 3.69 -6.84 -5.77
CA THR A 141 2.68 -7.87 -5.47
C THR A 141 3.10 -9.23 -6.04
N ALA A 142 3.43 -9.28 -7.33
CA ALA A 142 3.89 -10.52 -7.99
C ALA A 142 5.18 -11.07 -7.35
N TRP A 143 6.11 -10.18 -6.98
CA TRP A 143 7.33 -10.57 -6.26
C TRP A 143 7.00 -11.15 -4.88
N ALA A 144 6.13 -10.51 -4.10
CA ALA A 144 5.76 -10.96 -2.76
C ALA A 144 5.09 -12.35 -2.78
N GLU A 145 4.28 -12.62 -3.81
CA GLU A 145 3.60 -13.92 -3.97
C GLU A 145 4.52 -15.05 -4.43
N THR A 146 5.60 -14.74 -5.15
CA THR A 146 6.45 -15.77 -5.77
C THR A 146 7.80 -15.95 -5.09
N LYS A 147 8.41 -14.90 -4.57
CA LYS A 147 9.78 -14.88 -4.05
C LYS A 147 9.89 -14.24 -2.67
N GLY A 148 8.91 -13.43 -2.28
CA GLY A 148 8.94 -12.70 -1.02
C GLY A 148 8.76 -13.62 0.18
N VAL A 149 9.53 -13.38 1.24
CA VAL A 149 9.31 -14.01 2.54
C VAL A 149 8.45 -13.07 3.38
N GLY A 150 7.21 -13.48 3.63
CA GLY A 150 6.29 -12.71 4.47
C GLY A 150 6.54 -12.95 5.95
N PHE A 151 6.56 -11.87 6.72
CA PHE A 151 6.67 -11.90 8.17
C PHE A 151 5.32 -11.49 8.76
N GLU A 152 4.66 -12.45 9.38
CA GLU A 152 3.44 -12.19 10.13
C GLU A 152 3.81 -11.78 11.55
N VAL A 153 3.23 -10.66 12.00
CA VAL A 153 3.45 -10.11 13.33
C VAL A 153 2.13 -10.18 14.11
N ASP A 154 2.11 -11.02 15.13
CA ASP A 154 0.95 -11.16 16.01
C ASP A 154 0.81 -9.90 16.88
N PRO A 155 -0.40 -9.31 16.98
CA PRO A 155 -0.66 -8.17 17.84
C PRO A 155 -0.57 -8.47 19.34
N LYS A 156 -0.45 -9.76 19.72
CA LYS A 156 -0.46 -10.21 21.13
C LYS A 156 0.92 -10.61 21.70
N ARG A 157 1.99 -10.43 20.92
CA ARG A 157 3.37 -10.73 21.39
C ARG A 157 4.26 -9.52 21.24
#